data_38b744f12ba574ddb7d79b7ba829f975
#
_entry.id   38b744f12ba574ddb7d79b7ba829f975
#
_cell.length_a   1.000
_cell.length_b   1.000
_cell.length_c   1.000
_cell.angle_alpha   90.00
_cell.angle_beta   90.00
_cell.angle_gamma   90.00
#
_symmetry.space_group_name_H-M   'P 1'
#
loop_
_entity.id
_entity.type
_entity.pdbx_description
1 polymer ?
#
loop_
_entity_poly.entity_id
_entity_poly.type
_entity_poly.pdbx_seq_one_letter_code
_entity_poly.pdbx_strand_id
1 'polypeptide(L)'
;MDLILDSGFAPSVRPGMTVEGEVAKMAKQYPVTHTEAEWRKLLTPEQYAVMRQHGTEMPGSCALLHEKRPGIFHCAACDQPLFASKLKFESGTGWPSFNDPLPGAVEGETDRSHGMVRDEVHCSRCGSHLGHVFNDGPPPTHLRYCINGVALKFDPA
;
A
#
# COMPACT_ATOMS: atom_id res chain seq x y z
N MET A 1 10.25 -16.17 24.22
CA MET A 1 9.71 -15.76 24.65
C MET A 1 9.61 -15.36 24.40
N ASP A 2 9.95 -15.24 24.01
CA ASP A 2 9.55 -14.62 24.15
C ASP A 2 9.72 -14.39 23.71
N LEU A 3 9.88 -14.67 23.35
CA LEU A 3 9.57 -14.27 23.35
C LEU A 3 9.91 -14.13 22.96
N ILE A 4 10.12 -14.23 22.62
CA ILE A 4 9.91 -13.89 22.63
C ILE A 4 10.31 -13.71 22.27
N LEU A 5 10.43 -13.90 21.90
CA LEU A 5 10.31 -13.59 22.04
C LEU A 5 10.83 -13.59 21.81
N ASP A 6 11.02 -13.76 21.36
CA ASP A 6 11.10 -13.59 21.60
C ASP A 6 11.65 -13.72 21.08
N SER A 7 11.81 -13.98 20.52
CA SER A 7 11.93 -14.04 20.54
C SER A 7 12.41 -13.90 19.94
N GLY A 8 12.79 -13.78 19.63
CA GLY A 8 12.62 -13.66 19.63
C GLY A 8 13.07 -13.10 19.13
N PHE A 9 12.93 -12.93 18.83
CA PHE A 9 12.68 -12.22 18.95
C PHE A 9 13.40 -11.94 18.73
N ALA A 10 13.85 -11.91 18.47
CA ALA A 10 13.90 -11.45 18.76
C ALA A 10 14.58 -11.24 18.51
N PRO A 11 14.86 -11.03 18.46
CA PRO A 11 15.05 -10.65 18.63
C PRO A 11 15.64 -10.36 18.47
N SER A 12 15.84 -9.97 18.47
CA SER A 12 15.86 -9.46 18.84
C SER A 12 16.11 -8.71 18.99
N VAL A 13 16.13 -8.19 19.27
CA VAL A 13 16.06 -7.22 19.71
C VAL A 13 16.74 -6.83 20.41
N ARG A 14 17.09 -5.98 20.88
CA ARG A 14 17.49 -5.48 21.72
C ARG A 14 17.25 -4.76 22.52
N PRO A 15 17.59 -4.89 22.93
CA PRO A 15 17.02 -4.33 23.95
C PRO A 15 17.22 -2.98 24.14
N GLY A 16 16.65 -2.47 24.59
CA GLY A 16 16.75 -1.35 24.82
C GLY A 16 16.66 -0.37 23.93
N MET A 17 16.11 -0.26 23.17
CA MET A 17 16.03 0.62 22.40
C MET A 17 15.09 1.21 22.36
N THR A 18 14.70 2.02 22.27
CA THR A 18 14.51 2.72 21.78
C THR A 18 13.37 3.50 21.94
N VAL A 19 12.79 4.15 21.13
CA VAL A 19 11.60 4.88 21.17
C VAL A 19 10.46 3.96 21.01
N GLU A 20 9.55 4.02 21.93
CA GLU A 20 8.49 3.07 21.98
C GLU A 20 7.66 3.02 20.75
N GLY A 21 7.22 4.15 20.19
CA GLY A 21 6.43 4.17 19.00
C GLY A 21 7.16 3.63 17.81
N GLU A 22 8.43 3.93 17.70
CA GLU A 22 9.23 3.41 16.61
C GLU A 22 9.45 1.93 16.72
N VAL A 23 9.68 1.45 17.94
CA VAL A 23 9.85 0.03 18.15
C VAL A 23 8.59 -0.72 17.77
N ALA A 24 7.43 -0.23 18.18
CA ALA A 24 6.17 -0.87 17.85
C ALA A 24 5.94 -0.90 16.34
N LYS A 25 6.25 0.21 15.67
CA LYS A 25 6.07 0.28 14.24
C LYS A 25 7.01 -0.66 13.51
N MET A 26 8.26 -0.71 13.95
CA MET A 26 9.24 -1.60 13.33
C MET A 26 8.98 -3.06 13.62
N ALA A 27 8.23 -3.35 14.68
CA ALA A 27 7.89 -4.72 15.00
C ALA A 27 6.82 -5.31 14.09
N LYS A 28 6.14 -4.47 13.31
CA LYS A 28 5.13 -4.94 12.38
C LYS A 28 5.77 -5.83 11.33
N GLN A 29 5.28 -7.06 11.23
CA GLN A 29 5.80 -8.04 10.29
C GLN A 29 4.77 -8.27 9.20
N TYR A 30 5.26 -8.42 7.97
CA TYR A 30 4.42 -8.73 6.84
C TYR A 30 4.81 -10.10 6.30
N PRO A 31 3.88 -10.85 5.70
CA PRO A 31 4.21 -12.17 5.14
C PRO A 31 5.30 -12.12 4.07
N VAL A 32 5.39 -11.02 3.33
CA VAL A 32 6.44 -10.84 2.33
C VAL A 32 7.33 -9.70 2.77
N THR A 33 8.61 -9.97 2.98
CA THR A 33 9.59 -8.97 3.37
C THR A 33 10.84 -9.12 2.53
N HIS A 34 11.53 -8.01 2.29
CA HIS A 34 12.79 -7.98 1.56
C HIS A 34 13.67 -6.90 2.16
N THR A 35 14.98 -7.02 1.94
CA THR A 35 15.89 -5.94 2.30
C THR A 35 15.69 -4.78 1.33
N GLU A 36 16.20 -3.62 1.72
CA GLU A 36 16.11 -2.45 0.84
C GLU A 36 16.78 -2.70 -0.50
N ALA A 37 17.93 -3.38 -0.48
CA ALA A 37 18.61 -3.70 -1.73
C ALA A 37 17.78 -4.62 -2.62
N GLU A 38 17.08 -5.57 -2.00
CA GLU A 38 16.21 -6.47 -2.76
C GLU A 38 15.03 -5.73 -3.36
N TRP A 39 14.43 -4.81 -2.60
CA TRP A 39 13.34 -4.00 -3.13
C TRP A 39 13.78 -3.19 -4.34
N ARG A 40 14.98 -2.62 -4.29
CA ARG A 40 15.51 -1.83 -5.39
C ARG A 40 15.72 -2.67 -6.65
N LYS A 41 15.97 -3.96 -6.50
CA LYS A 41 16.10 -4.85 -7.64
C LYS A 41 14.76 -5.28 -8.21
N LEU A 42 13.77 -5.46 -7.34
CA LEU A 42 12.46 -5.94 -7.75
C LEU A 42 11.59 -4.85 -8.36
N LEU A 43 11.80 -3.61 -7.95
CA LEU A 43 10.96 -2.50 -8.35
C LEU A 43 11.75 -1.53 -9.24
N THR A 44 11.03 -0.86 -10.14
CA THR A 44 11.65 0.24 -10.87
C THR A 44 11.93 1.38 -9.89
N PRO A 45 12.80 2.33 -10.23
CA PRO A 45 13.05 3.47 -9.35
C PRO A 45 11.77 4.22 -8.96
N GLU A 46 10.85 4.34 -9.91
CA GLU A 46 9.58 5.01 -9.68
C GLU A 46 8.71 4.22 -8.71
N GLN A 47 8.61 2.91 -8.92
CA GLN A 47 7.87 2.04 -8.01
C GLN A 47 8.47 2.06 -6.61
N TYR A 48 9.79 2.02 -6.53
CA TYR A 48 10.46 2.03 -5.23
C TYR A 48 10.16 3.32 -4.47
N ALA A 49 10.24 4.46 -5.15
CA ALA A 49 9.97 5.74 -4.51
C ALA A 49 8.54 5.81 -3.97
N VAL A 50 7.58 5.31 -4.71
CA VAL A 50 6.17 5.33 -4.28
C VAL A 50 5.91 4.29 -3.21
N MET A 51 6.32 3.05 -3.44
CA MET A 51 5.90 1.92 -2.61
C MET A 51 6.71 1.76 -1.33
N ARG A 52 7.99 2.12 -1.36
CA ARG A 52 8.86 1.92 -0.21
C ARG A 52 9.30 3.23 0.45
N GLN A 53 9.13 4.35 -0.22
CA GLN A 53 9.49 5.66 0.31
C GLN A 53 8.29 6.59 0.45
N HIS A 54 7.09 6.04 0.36
CA HIS A 54 5.84 6.79 0.54
C HIS A 54 5.69 7.97 -0.41
N GLY A 55 6.15 7.80 -1.65
CA GLY A 55 6.01 8.85 -2.65
C GLY A 55 4.63 8.84 -3.27
N THR A 56 4.41 9.78 -4.17
CA THR A 56 3.15 9.91 -4.90
C THR A 56 3.48 10.14 -6.36
N GLU A 57 2.81 9.39 -7.25
CA GLU A 57 3.01 9.62 -8.69
C GLU A 57 2.31 10.91 -9.11
N MET A 58 2.74 11.45 -10.24
CA MET A 58 2.10 12.65 -10.78
C MET A 58 0.68 12.34 -11.25
N PRO A 59 -0.28 13.25 -11.01
CA PRO A 59 -1.64 13.03 -11.51
C PRO A 59 -1.64 12.82 -13.02
N GLY A 60 -2.39 11.82 -13.46
CA GLY A 60 -2.53 11.55 -14.89
C GLY A 60 -1.36 10.84 -15.53
N SER A 61 -0.35 10.44 -14.75
CA SER A 61 0.85 9.84 -15.32
C SER A 61 0.75 8.33 -15.51
N CYS A 62 -0.27 7.68 -14.96
CA CYS A 62 -0.36 6.24 -14.97
C CYS A 62 -1.15 5.70 -16.15
N ALA A 63 -0.58 4.69 -16.82
CA ALA A 63 -1.26 4.04 -17.94
C ALA A 63 -2.55 3.33 -17.52
N LEU A 64 -2.66 2.95 -16.23
CA LEU A 64 -3.84 2.25 -15.73
C LEU A 64 -4.97 3.18 -15.31
N LEU A 65 -4.76 4.49 -15.40
CA LEU A 65 -5.77 5.46 -14.95
C LEU A 65 -7.14 5.19 -15.59
N HIS A 66 -7.15 4.93 -16.86
CA HIS A 66 -8.41 4.70 -17.60
C HIS A 66 -8.62 3.23 -17.96
N GLU A 67 -7.95 2.32 -17.25
CA GLU A 67 -8.11 0.90 -17.52
C GLU A 67 -9.53 0.47 -17.15
N LYS A 68 -10.26 -0.10 -18.11
CA LYS A 68 -11.67 -0.47 -17.92
C LYS A 68 -11.98 -1.92 -18.24
N ARG A 69 -10.98 -2.69 -18.66
CA ARG A 69 -11.20 -4.11 -18.94
C ARG A 69 -11.50 -4.85 -17.66
N PRO A 70 -12.30 -5.94 -17.72
CA PRO A 70 -12.52 -6.79 -16.54
C PRO A 70 -11.21 -7.42 -16.11
N GLY A 71 -10.98 -7.48 -14.82
CA GLY A 71 -9.76 -8.11 -14.31
C GLY A 71 -9.48 -7.68 -12.88
N ILE A 72 -8.28 -7.99 -12.43
CA ILE A 72 -7.85 -7.73 -11.06
C ILE A 72 -6.57 -6.89 -11.07
N PHE A 73 -6.52 -5.92 -10.18
CA PHE A 73 -5.32 -5.12 -9.97
C PHE A 73 -4.55 -5.71 -8.81
N HIS A 74 -3.28 -6.03 -9.05
CA HIS A 74 -2.39 -6.68 -8.08
C HIS A 74 -1.33 -5.72 -7.59
N CYS A 75 -0.78 -6.00 -6.40
CA CYS A 75 0.34 -5.26 -5.87
C CYS A 75 1.57 -5.47 -6.75
N ALA A 76 2.17 -4.38 -7.23
CA ALA A 76 3.34 -4.48 -8.09
C ALA A 76 4.53 -5.11 -7.39
N ALA A 77 4.58 -5.06 -6.06
CA ALA A 77 5.72 -5.56 -5.29
C ALA A 77 5.60 -7.03 -4.93
N CYS A 78 4.40 -7.53 -4.63
CA CYS A 78 4.24 -8.90 -4.14
C CYS A 78 3.17 -9.70 -4.85
N ASP A 79 2.50 -9.12 -5.85
CA ASP A 79 1.46 -9.78 -6.63
C ASP A 79 0.17 -10.08 -5.88
N GLN A 80 -0.02 -9.56 -4.68
CA GLN A 80 -1.28 -9.80 -3.98
C GLN A 80 -2.44 -9.17 -4.74
N PRO A 81 -3.57 -9.89 -4.94
CA PRO A 81 -4.76 -9.26 -5.52
C PRO A 81 -5.28 -8.17 -4.59
N LEU A 82 -5.50 -6.99 -5.12
CA LEU A 82 -5.87 -5.84 -4.30
C LEU A 82 -7.26 -5.30 -4.61
N PHE A 83 -7.56 -5.08 -5.90
CA PHE A 83 -8.82 -4.45 -6.30
C PHE A 83 -9.38 -5.12 -7.54
N ALA A 84 -10.70 -5.28 -7.57
CA ALA A 84 -11.39 -5.78 -8.75
C ALA A 84 -11.78 -4.59 -9.62
N SER A 85 -11.66 -4.77 -10.94
CA SER A 85 -11.95 -3.69 -11.89
C SER A 85 -13.39 -3.20 -11.80
N LYS A 86 -14.31 -4.06 -11.39
CA LYS A 86 -15.72 -3.68 -11.30
C LYS A 86 -15.98 -2.58 -10.29
N LEU A 87 -15.07 -2.37 -9.34
CA LEU A 87 -15.21 -1.33 -8.34
C LEU A 87 -14.34 -0.11 -8.61
N LYS A 88 -13.67 -0.10 -9.76
CA LYS A 88 -12.91 1.06 -10.21
C LYS A 88 -13.85 2.09 -10.82
N PHE A 89 -13.63 3.36 -10.55
CA PHE A 89 -14.44 4.43 -11.10
C PHE A 89 -13.58 5.63 -11.48
N GLU A 90 -14.12 6.48 -12.34
CA GLU A 90 -13.44 7.68 -12.78
C GLU A 90 -13.71 8.81 -11.78
N SER A 91 -12.70 9.17 -11.01
CA SER A 91 -12.86 10.19 -9.98
C SER A 91 -12.47 11.58 -10.45
N GLY A 92 -11.76 11.67 -11.58
CA GLY A 92 -11.28 12.95 -12.07
C GLY A 92 -10.08 13.49 -11.33
N THR A 93 -9.49 12.68 -10.42
CA THR A 93 -8.37 13.14 -9.61
C THR A 93 -7.01 12.98 -10.27
N GLY A 94 -6.91 12.16 -11.31
CA GLY A 94 -5.64 11.86 -11.95
C GLY A 94 -4.95 10.60 -11.42
N TRP A 95 -5.59 9.90 -10.51
CA TRP A 95 -5.11 8.62 -9.98
C TRP A 95 -6.20 7.57 -10.08
N PRO A 96 -5.82 6.29 -10.28
CA PRO A 96 -6.82 5.21 -10.25
C PRO A 96 -7.58 5.22 -8.93
N SER A 97 -8.90 5.11 -9.02
CA SER A 97 -9.75 5.19 -7.84
C SER A 97 -10.67 3.99 -7.77
N PHE A 98 -10.85 3.46 -6.55
CA PHE A 98 -11.65 2.27 -6.30
C PHE A 98 -12.59 2.52 -5.14
N ASN A 99 -13.74 1.87 -5.19
CA ASN A 99 -14.76 2.02 -4.15
C ASN A 99 -14.46 1.15 -2.93
N ASP A 100 -13.82 -0.01 -3.14
CA ASP A 100 -13.53 -0.94 -2.06
C ASP A 100 -12.43 -1.90 -2.50
N PRO A 101 -11.55 -2.34 -1.60
CA PRO A 101 -10.56 -3.36 -1.94
C PRO A 101 -11.14 -4.75 -1.82
N LEU A 102 -10.39 -5.75 -2.29
CA LEU A 102 -10.71 -7.14 -2.01
C LEU A 102 -10.54 -7.39 -0.51
N PRO A 103 -11.29 -8.34 0.06
CA PRO A 103 -11.24 -8.58 1.50
C PRO A 103 -9.82 -8.88 1.99
N GLY A 104 -9.39 -8.15 3.01
CA GLY A 104 -8.10 -8.37 3.64
C GLY A 104 -6.89 -7.95 2.81
N ALA A 105 -7.10 -7.33 1.67
CA ALA A 105 -6.00 -7.03 0.75
C ALA A 105 -5.15 -5.85 1.20
N VAL A 106 -5.74 -4.87 1.86
CA VAL A 106 -5.03 -3.66 2.27
C VAL A 106 -5.26 -3.37 3.74
N GLU A 107 -4.35 -2.56 4.29
CA GLU A 107 -4.46 -2.05 5.66
C GLU A 107 -4.32 -0.54 5.62
N GLY A 108 -4.82 0.12 6.65
CA GLY A 108 -4.79 1.56 6.74
C GLY A 108 -4.02 2.06 7.94
N GLU A 109 -3.52 3.28 7.81
CA GLU A 109 -2.75 3.91 8.88
C GLU A 109 -2.88 5.41 8.72
N THR A 110 -2.94 6.15 9.85
CA THR A 110 -3.05 7.60 9.78
C THR A 110 -1.74 8.20 9.28
N ASP A 111 -1.84 9.06 8.28
CA ASP A 111 -0.70 9.75 7.68
C ASP A 111 -0.85 11.24 7.96
N ARG A 112 0.11 11.80 8.69
CA ARG A 112 0.10 13.22 9.07
C ARG A 112 1.11 14.06 8.32
N SER A 113 1.65 13.51 7.23
CA SER A 113 2.66 14.23 6.45
C SER A 113 2.04 15.36 5.64
N HIS A 114 2.89 16.27 5.18
CA HIS A 114 2.52 17.40 4.31
C HIS A 114 1.45 18.31 4.93
N GLY A 115 1.43 18.42 6.27
CA GLY A 115 0.47 19.29 6.93
C GLY A 115 -0.97 18.82 6.85
N MET A 116 -1.19 17.57 6.46
CA MET A 116 -2.53 17.02 6.29
C MET A 116 -2.68 15.77 7.13
N VAL A 117 -3.94 15.45 7.49
CA VAL A 117 -4.24 14.20 8.16
C VAL A 117 -5.05 13.36 7.19
N ARG A 118 -4.49 12.25 6.74
CA ARG A 118 -5.13 11.37 5.76
C ARG A 118 -4.98 9.93 6.23
N ASP A 119 -5.81 9.06 5.68
CA ASP A 119 -5.69 7.63 5.96
C ASP A 119 -4.92 6.98 4.82
N GLU A 120 -3.73 6.52 5.13
CA GLU A 120 -2.86 5.86 4.17
C GLU A 120 -3.29 4.41 3.99
N VAL A 121 -3.16 3.91 2.76
CA VAL A 121 -3.49 2.54 2.40
C VAL A 121 -2.22 1.84 1.94
N HIS A 122 -1.95 0.67 2.49
CA HIS A 122 -0.79 -0.12 2.07
C HIS A 122 -1.18 -1.59 1.94
N CYS A 123 -0.36 -2.33 1.19
CA CYS A 123 -0.60 -3.75 0.95
C CYS A 123 -0.45 -4.53 2.26
N SER A 124 -1.44 -5.35 2.57
CA SER A 124 -1.41 -6.12 3.82
C SER A 124 -0.36 -7.22 3.79
N ARG A 125 0.11 -7.62 2.61
CA ARG A 125 1.04 -8.73 2.48
C ARG A 125 2.50 -8.30 2.53
N CYS A 126 2.87 -7.17 1.92
CA CYS A 126 4.26 -6.72 1.89
C CYS A 126 4.47 -5.36 2.53
N GLY A 127 3.40 -4.67 2.91
CA GLY A 127 3.50 -3.37 3.55
C GLY A 127 3.83 -2.21 2.62
N SER A 128 3.82 -2.42 1.32
CA SER A 128 4.15 -1.36 0.38
C SER A 128 3.04 -0.30 0.35
N HIS A 129 3.45 0.96 0.33
CA HIS A 129 2.52 2.08 0.25
C HIS A 129 1.78 2.05 -1.10
N LEU A 130 0.47 2.19 -1.05
CA LEU A 130 -0.35 2.18 -2.25
C LEU A 130 -0.97 3.55 -2.52
N GLY A 131 -1.48 4.20 -1.52
CA GLY A 131 -2.15 5.47 -1.67
C GLY A 131 -2.87 5.88 -0.41
N HIS A 132 -4.02 6.50 -0.59
CA HIS A 132 -4.83 6.99 0.53
C HIS A 132 -6.29 6.72 0.28
N VAL A 133 -7.10 6.70 1.34
CA VAL A 133 -8.54 6.53 1.24
C VAL A 133 -9.24 7.78 1.78
N PHE A 134 -10.28 8.21 1.08
CA PHE A 134 -11.07 9.38 1.42
C PHE A 134 -12.54 8.99 1.52
N ASN A 135 -13.34 9.82 2.20
CA ASN A 135 -14.75 9.52 2.41
C ASN A 135 -15.67 10.24 1.44
N ASP A 136 -15.17 10.61 0.28
CA ASP A 136 -15.93 11.30 -0.74
C ASP A 136 -16.16 10.45 -1.98
N GLY A 137 -16.35 9.15 -1.79
CA GLY A 137 -16.58 8.23 -2.89
C GLY A 137 -18.04 7.91 -3.12
N PRO A 138 -18.32 7.10 -4.15
CA PRO A 138 -19.69 6.74 -4.47
C PRO A 138 -20.23 5.64 -3.55
N PRO A 139 -21.56 5.44 -3.53
CA PRO A 139 -22.11 4.31 -2.81
C PRO A 139 -21.60 3.00 -3.44
N PRO A 140 -21.57 1.89 -2.73
CA PRO A 140 -22.17 1.71 -1.39
C PRO A 140 -21.29 2.11 -0.23
N THR A 141 -19.95 2.15 -0.39
CA THR A 141 -19.08 2.43 0.74
C THR A 141 -18.92 3.92 1.03
N HIS A 142 -19.14 4.76 0.02
CA HIS A 142 -18.84 6.19 0.08
C HIS A 142 -17.35 6.48 0.29
N LEU A 143 -16.51 5.49 -0.02
CA LEU A 143 -15.07 5.62 0.10
C LEU A 143 -14.42 5.74 -1.27
N ARG A 144 -13.34 6.49 -1.34
CA ARG A 144 -12.55 6.61 -2.55
C ARG A 144 -11.11 6.21 -2.21
N TYR A 145 -10.74 5.01 -2.65
CA TYR A 145 -9.36 4.52 -2.53
C TYR A 145 -8.57 5.08 -3.70
N CYS A 146 -7.76 6.09 -3.43
CA CYS A 146 -6.99 6.80 -4.43
C CYS A 146 -5.59 6.16 -4.44
N ILE A 147 -5.28 5.39 -5.47
CA ILE A 147 -4.13 4.50 -5.49
C ILE A 147 -3.15 4.94 -6.57
N ASN A 148 -1.86 4.92 -6.24
CA ASN A 148 -0.82 5.20 -7.23
C ASN A 148 -0.75 4.06 -8.24
N GLY A 149 -0.91 4.38 -9.52
CA GLY A 149 -0.96 3.35 -10.53
C GLY A 149 0.33 2.58 -10.70
N VAL A 150 1.49 3.21 -10.40
CA VAL A 150 2.76 2.49 -10.48
C VAL A 150 2.84 1.38 -9.46
N ALA A 151 2.02 1.45 -8.40
CA ALA A 151 1.98 0.41 -7.37
C ALA A 151 1.12 -0.78 -7.78
N LEU A 152 0.51 -0.73 -8.94
CA LEU A 152 -0.43 -1.76 -9.40
C LEU A 152 0.05 -2.45 -10.65
N LYS A 153 -0.35 -3.73 -10.78
CA LYS A 153 -0.25 -4.49 -12.02
C LYS A 153 -1.65 -4.94 -12.36
N PHE A 154 -2.03 -4.79 -13.63
CA PHE A 154 -3.36 -5.20 -14.06
C PHE A 154 -3.29 -6.57 -14.73
N ASP A 155 -4.18 -7.47 -14.30
CA ASP A 155 -4.28 -8.81 -14.86
C ASP A 155 -5.68 -8.96 -15.46
N PRO A 156 -5.82 -8.93 -16.78
CA PRO A 156 -7.16 -9.05 -17.41
C PRO A 156 -7.77 -10.41 -17.14
N ALA A 157 -9.07 -10.40 -16.96
CA ALA A 157 -9.81 -11.64 -16.70
C ALA A 157 -9.87 -12.51 -17.95
#